data_b462f002791123601e33d6585cf4cd64
#
_entry.id   b462f002791123601e33d6585cf4cd64
#
_cell.length_a   1.000
_cell.length_b   1.000
_cell.length_c   1.000
_cell.angle_alpha   90.00
_cell.angle_beta   90.00
_cell.angle_gamma   90.00
#
_symmetry.space_group_name_H-M   'P 1'
#
loop_
_entity.id
_entity.type
_entity.pdbx_description
1 polymer ?
#
loop_
_entity_poly.entity_id
_entity_poly.type
_entity_poly.pdbx_seq_one_letter_code
_entity_poly.pdbx_strand_id
1 'polypeptide(L)'
;PEELYVRKHIIDETPDVIINVVDAGNLERNLYLTAQLIDMNVRMVIALNMYDELEASGNKLDYLKLSQLFGVPMVPTVCRKGEGVDKLFHVIIGIYEGSDFLTQKKAEIRTEVLEDLRDWHETYVPDHKFGSHSEEEHIRPRGIFRHIHINHGPELERSIQAVKKLISVNEQIRHKYSTRFLAIKLLEDDKDIELFVETLPNGGEILALRDKEVQRIYNVMNEDSEQAITDAKYGFITGALKETFTDNHMEKEQTTRVIDSIVTHRIWGYPIFFLFLYIMFEGTFVLGDYPMQGIEWLVDQLGNLIRNNMAEGPLKDMLVDGIIGGVGGVIVFLPNILILYFFISVMEDSGYMARAAFIMDKIMHRMGLHGKSFIPLIMGFGCNVPAIMASRTIEDRKCRLITMLVNPLM
;
A
#
# COMPACT_ATOMS: atom_id res chain seq x y z
N PRO A 1 2.89 4.07 -9.49
CA PRO A 1 4.01 3.45 -10.22
C PRO A 1 4.06 1.94 -10.02
N GLU A 2 3.86 1.44 -8.79
CA GLU A 2 3.93 0.01 -8.46
C GLU A 2 2.77 -0.77 -9.08
N GLU A 3 1.55 -0.26 -8.96
CA GLU A 3 0.35 -0.88 -9.54
C GLU A 3 0.42 -0.98 -11.08
N LEU A 4 0.98 0.04 -11.73
CA LEU A 4 1.15 0.06 -13.17
C LEU A 4 2.17 -0.99 -13.62
N TYR A 5 3.27 -1.16 -12.86
CA TYR A 5 4.27 -2.21 -13.11
C TYR A 5 3.66 -3.60 -12.96
N VAL A 6 2.92 -3.85 -11.87
CA VAL A 6 2.24 -5.13 -11.62
C VAL A 6 1.26 -5.46 -12.75
N ARG A 7 0.43 -4.50 -13.16
CA ARG A 7 -0.53 -4.70 -14.26
C ARG A 7 0.17 -5.05 -15.57
N LYS A 8 1.22 -4.31 -15.93
CA LYS A 8 1.99 -4.56 -17.15
C LYS A 8 2.63 -5.94 -17.12
N HIS A 9 3.25 -6.32 -16.00
CA HIS A 9 3.86 -7.63 -15.85
C HIS A 9 2.84 -8.77 -15.97
N ILE A 10 1.66 -8.64 -15.37
CA ILE A 10 0.57 -9.63 -15.50
C ILE A 10 0.08 -9.77 -16.93
N ILE A 11 -0.01 -8.66 -17.67
CA ILE A 11 -0.44 -8.64 -19.07
C ILE A 11 0.60 -9.27 -19.98
N ASP A 12 1.88 -8.97 -19.75
CA ASP A 12 2.98 -9.43 -20.61
C ASP A 12 3.32 -10.91 -20.37
N GLU A 13 3.42 -11.32 -19.10
CA GLU A 13 3.86 -12.66 -18.69
C GLU A 13 2.71 -13.68 -18.56
N THR A 14 1.45 -13.22 -18.44
CA THR A 14 0.25 -14.06 -18.29
C THR A 14 0.43 -15.22 -17.29
N PRO A 15 0.71 -14.95 -16.00
CA PRO A 15 0.98 -15.96 -15.00
C PRO A 15 -0.24 -16.88 -14.80
N ASP A 16 -0.01 -18.16 -14.50
CA ASP A 16 -1.07 -19.14 -14.26
C ASP A 16 -1.89 -18.85 -13.01
N VAL A 17 -1.23 -18.42 -11.93
CA VAL A 17 -1.87 -18.05 -10.66
C VAL A 17 -1.12 -16.87 -10.05
N ILE A 18 -1.86 -15.92 -9.50
CA ILE A 18 -1.33 -14.74 -8.80
C ILE A 18 -1.56 -14.90 -7.31
N ILE A 19 -0.53 -14.66 -6.51
CA ILE A 19 -0.64 -14.53 -5.07
C ILE A 19 -0.67 -13.04 -4.74
N ASN A 20 -1.83 -12.55 -4.30
CA ASN A 20 -1.96 -11.19 -3.83
C ASN A 20 -1.77 -11.15 -2.31
N VAL A 21 -0.65 -10.61 -1.85
CA VAL A 21 -0.36 -10.47 -0.41
C VAL A 21 -0.94 -9.18 0.11
N VAL A 22 -1.89 -9.30 1.02
CA VAL A 22 -2.67 -8.20 1.58
C VAL A 22 -2.36 -8.08 3.07
N ASP A 23 -2.07 -6.89 3.53
CA ASP A 23 -1.93 -6.58 4.95
C ASP A 23 -3.32 -6.58 5.61
N ALA A 24 -3.53 -7.51 6.55
CA ALA A 24 -4.79 -7.67 7.25
C ALA A 24 -5.12 -6.49 8.19
N GLY A 25 -4.12 -5.70 8.58
CA GLY A 25 -4.30 -4.48 9.37
C GLY A 25 -4.82 -3.28 8.56
N ASN A 26 -4.62 -3.29 7.22
CA ASN A 26 -4.97 -2.19 6.31
C ASN A 26 -5.78 -2.65 5.09
N LEU A 27 -6.86 -3.38 5.34
CA LEU A 27 -7.64 -4.06 4.30
C LEU A 27 -8.23 -3.11 3.25
N GLU A 28 -8.82 -1.99 3.66
CA GLU A 28 -9.52 -1.09 2.74
C GLU A 28 -8.63 -0.61 1.59
N ARG A 29 -7.42 -0.17 1.92
CA ARG A 29 -6.43 0.27 0.93
C ARG A 29 -5.90 -0.88 0.07
N ASN A 30 -5.57 -2.00 0.71
CA ASN A 30 -4.92 -3.13 0.01
C ASN A 30 -5.89 -3.91 -0.88
N LEU A 31 -7.18 -3.95 -0.55
CA LEU A 31 -8.21 -4.58 -1.36
C LEU A 31 -8.52 -3.81 -2.66
N TYR A 32 -8.07 -2.57 -2.79
CA TYR A 32 -8.23 -1.82 -4.04
C TYR A 32 -7.46 -2.47 -5.21
N LEU A 33 -6.21 -2.90 -4.98
CA LEU A 33 -5.48 -3.68 -5.98
C LEU A 33 -6.16 -5.02 -6.27
N THR A 34 -6.72 -5.67 -5.24
CA THR A 34 -7.53 -6.90 -5.43
C THR A 34 -8.70 -6.65 -6.38
N ALA A 35 -9.40 -5.54 -6.22
CA ALA A 35 -10.52 -5.16 -7.08
C ALA A 35 -10.07 -4.99 -8.55
N GLN A 36 -8.92 -4.39 -8.79
CA GLN A 36 -8.34 -4.27 -10.12
C GLN A 36 -7.96 -5.62 -10.73
N LEU A 37 -7.38 -6.53 -9.93
CA LEU A 37 -7.03 -7.88 -10.37
C LEU A 37 -8.27 -8.72 -10.71
N ILE A 38 -9.38 -8.54 -10.01
CA ILE A 38 -10.67 -9.15 -10.34
C ILE A 38 -11.16 -8.67 -11.71
N ASP A 39 -11.07 -7.38 -12.00
CA ASP A 39 -11.44 -6.81 -13.30
C ASP A 39 -10.59 -7.39 -14.45
N MET A 40 -9.31 -7.71 -14.18
CA MET A 40 -8.42 -8.36 -15.13
C MET A 40 -8.78 -9.82 -15.38
N ASN A 41 -9.66 -10.41 -14.58
CA ASN A 41 -10.11 -11.81 -14.69
C ASN A 41 -8.95 -12.83 -14.61
N VAL A 42 -8.02 -12.62 -13.72
CA VAL A 42 -6.87 -13.49 -13.48
C VAL A 42 -7.16 -14.47 -12.34
N ARG A 43 -6.56 -15.67 -12.41
CA ARG A 43 -6.63 -16.63 -11.30
C ARG A 43 -5.76 -16.12 -10.17
N MET A 44 -6.34 -15.96 -8.98
CA MET A 44 -5.58 -15.47 -7.84
C MET A 44 -6.02 -16.09 -6.53
N VAL A 45 -5.13 -16.02 -5.54
CA VAL A 45 -5.39 -16.28 -4.12
C VAL A 45 -4.92 -15.06 -3.33
N ILE A 46 -5.62 -14.75 -2.27
CA ILE A 46 -5.25 -13.66 -1.36
C ILE A 46 -4.62 -14.26 -0.11
N ALA A 47 -3.38 -13.88 0.17
CA ALA A 47 -2.73 -14.15 1.43
C ALA A 47 -2.97 -12.97 2.37
N LEU A 48 -3.81 -13.15 3.40
CA LEU A 48 -4.06 -12.15 4.43
C LEU A 48 -2.92 -12.21 5.44
N ASN A 49 -1.86 -11.45 5.16
CA ASN A 49 -0.65 -11.45 5.99
C ASN A 49 -0.80 -10.52 7.20
N MET A 50 0.08 -10.69 8.20
CA MET A 50 0.01 -9.98 9.48
C MET A 50 -1.32 -10.24 10.23
N TYR A 51 -1.88 -11.43 10.06
CA TYR A 51 -3.18 -11.79 10.65
C TYR A 51 -3.12 -11.81 12.18
N ASP A 52 -1.94 -12.13 12.76
CA ASP A 52 -1.68 -12.03 14.19
C ASP A 52 -1.78 -10.59 14.74
N GLU A 53 -1.42 -9.59 13.95
CA GLU A 53 -1.55 -8.18 14.34
C GLU A 53 -3.03 -7.74 14.33
N LEU A 54 -3.81 -8.22 13.37
CA LEU A 54 -5.25 -7.99 13.33
C LEU A 54 -5.94 -8.60 14.56
N GLU A 55 -5.61 -9.85 14.92
CA GLU A 55 -6.17 -10.50 16.12
C GLU A 55 -5.69 -9.82 17.41
N ALA A 56 -4.40 -9.45 17.49
CA ALA A 56 -3.84 -8.75 18.64
C ALA A 56 -4.48 -7.37 18.87
N SER A 57 -4.94 -6.71 17.81
CA SER A 57 -5.70 -5.46 17.90
C SER A 57 -7.12 -5.65 18.46
N GLY A 58 -7.58 -6.89 18.62
CA GLY A 58 -8.93 -7.23 19.08
C GLY A 58 -9.99 -7.20 17.97
N ASN A 59 -9.59 -6.93 16.74
CA ASN A 59 -10.47 -6.91 15.58
C ASN A 59 -10.78 -8.31 15.11
N LYS A 60 -11.96 -8.52 14.53
CA LYS A 60 -12.39 -9.80 13.97
C LYS A 60 -12.73 -9.65 12.51
N LEU A 61 -12.17 -10.52 11.68
CA LEU A 61 -12.44 -10.60 10.26
C LEU A 61 -13.04 -11.97 9.93
N ASP A 62 -14.25 -11.98 9.40
CA ASP A 62 -14.80 -13.16 8.75
C ASP A 62 -14.22 -13.26 7.31
N TYR A 63 -13.00 -13.82 7.24
CA TYR A 63 -12.28 -13.94 5.96
C TYR A 63 -12.97 -14.92 5.00
N LEU A 64 -13.77 -15.90 5.51
CA LEU A 64 -14.52 -16.82 4.66
C LEU A 64 -15.66 -16.09 3.94
N LYS A 65 -16.42 -15.28 4.67
CA LYS A 65 -17.47 -14.45 4.08
C LYS A 65 -16.89 -13.41 3.13
N LEU A 66 -15.76 -12.79 3.49
CA LEU A 66 -15.06 -11.85 2.61
C LEU A 66 -14.59 -12.53 1.31
N SER A 67 -14.03 -13.76 1.42
CA SER A 67 -13.67 -14.59 0.27
C SER A 67 -14.87 -14.86 -0.64
N GLN A 68 -16.03 -15.13 -0.08
CA GLN A 68 -17.28 -15.34 -0.84
C GLN A 68 -17.73 -14.05 -1.56
N LEU A 69 -17.64 -12.90 -0.91
CA LEU A 69 -18.02 -11.62 -1.50
C LEU A 69 -17.11 -11.20 -2.66
N PHE A 70 -15.81 -11.47 -2.53
CA PHE A 70 -14.83 -11.19 -3.59
C PHE A 70 -14.73 -12.32 -4.64
N GLY A 71 -15.25 -13.53 -4.34
CA GLY A 71 -15.13 -14.70 -5.20
C GLY A 71 -13.69 -15.18 -5.39
N VAL A 72 -12.82 -14.87 -4.45
CA VAL A 72 -11.39 -15.20 -4.47
C VAL A 72 -11.02 -15.88 -3.15
N PRO A 73 -10.35 -17.04 -3.16
CA PRO A 73 -9.89 -17.69 -1.94
C PRO A 73 -8.98 -16.77 -1.13
N MET A 74 -9.21 -16.73 0.18
CA MET A 74 -8.42 -15.94 1.13
C MET A 74 -7.84 -16.88 2.20
N VAL A 75 -6.55 -16.74 2.46
CA VAL A 75 -5.84 -17.57 3.45
C VAL A 75 -5.16 -16.66 4.47
N PRO A 76 -5.52 -16.73 5.75
CA PRO A 76 -4.79 -16.05 6.82
C PRO A 76 -3.35 -16.56 6.90
N THR A 77 -2.38 -15.65 6.96
CA THR A 77 -0.96 -15.98 7.02
C THR A 77 -0.21 -15.09 8.00
N VAL A 78 0.82 -15.64 8.63
CA VAL A 78 1.83 -14.90 9.38
C VAL A 78 3.19 -15.30 8.81
N CYS A 79 3.55 -14.67 7.69
CA CYS A 79 4.73 -15.05 6.91
C CYS A 79 6.02 -15.04 7.74
N ARG A 80 6.15 -14.11 8.71
CA ARG A 80 7.30 -14.05 9.62
C ARG A 80 7.48 -15.32 10.46
N LYS A 81 6.38 -16.02 10.80
CA LYS A 81 6.38 -17.25 11.59
C LYS A 81 6.22 -18.51 10.74
N GLY A 82 5.94 -18.34 9.43
CA GLY A 82 5.61 -19.45 8.53
C GLY A 82 4.19 -20.02 8.71
N GLU A 83 3.35 -19.42 9.57
CA GLU A 83 2.00 -19.87 9.81
C GLU A 83 1.10 -19.59 8.61
N GLY A 84 0.26 -20.57 8.21
CA GLY A 84 -0.66 -20.45 7.09
C GLY A 84 -0.02 -20.60 5.70
N VAL A 85 1.32 -20.63 5.59
CA VAL A 85 2.02 -20.70 4.31
C VAL A 85 1.78 -22.05 3.61
N ASP A 86 1.82 -23.15 4.33
CA ASP A 86 1.52 -24.49 3.79
C ASP A 86 0.10 -24.56 3.23
N LYS A 87 -0.88 -23.99 3.96
CA LYS A 87 -2.27 -23.89 3.52
C LYS A 87 -2.40 -23.06 2.25
N LEU A 88 -1.69 -21.94 2.17
CA LEU A 88 -1.65 -21.08 0.99
C LEU A 88 -1.15 -21.86 -0.24
N PHE A 89 -0.05 -22.62 -0.11
CA PHE A 89 0.47 -23.43 -1.21
C PHE A 89 -0.50 -24.54 -1.64
N HIS A 90 -1.19 -25.19 -0.71
CA HIS A 90 -2.21 -26.18 -1.06
C HIS A 90 -3.36 -25.55 -1.86
N VAL A 91 -3.81 -24.36 -1.48
CA VAL A 91 -4.85 -23.63 -2.24
C VAL A 91 -4.35 -23.26 -3.63
N ILE A 92 -3.10 -22.78 -3.77
CA ILE A 92 -2.50 -22.44 -5.07
C ILE A 92 -2.46 -23.66 -5.99
N ILE A 93 -2.00 -24.81 -5.48
CA ILE A 93 -1.95 -26.08 -6.25
C ILE A 93 -3.36 -26.49 -6.69
N GLY A 94 -4.35 -26.40 -5.79
CA GLY A 94 -5.75 -26.67 -6.11
C GLY A 94 -6.31 -25.76 -7.21
N ILE A 95 -5.93 -24.48 -7.22
CA ILE A 95 -6.29 -23.53 -8.27
C ILE A 95 -5.62 -23.89 -9.60
N TYR A 96 -4.36 -24.27 -9.57
CA TYR A 96 -3.57 -24.60 -10.75
C TYR A 96 -4.05 -25.89 -11.42
N GLU A 97 -4.27 -26.95 -10.63
CA GLU A 97 -4.67 -28.27 -11.13
C GLU A 97 -6.18 -28.39 -11.45
N GLY A 98 -7.00 -27.42 -11.00
CA GLY A 98 -8.45 -27.43 -11.21
C GLY A 98 -9.21 -28.35 -10.26
N SER A 99 -10.56 -28.48 -10.46
CA SER A 99 -11.44 -29.24 -9.56
C SER A 99 -11.13 -30.74 -9.46
N ASP A 100 -10.45 -31.32 -10.44
CA ASP A 100 -10.06 -32.74 -10.43
C ASP A 100 -9.01 -33.07 -9.36
N PHE A 101 -8.19 -32.10 -8.96
CA PHE A 101 -7.23 -32.24 -7.87
C PHE A 101 -7.90 -32.61 -6.54
N LEU A 102 -9.00 -31.93 -6.20
CA LEU A 102 -9.76 -32.21 -4.97
C LEU A 102 -10.39 -33.59 -4.95
N THR A 103 -10.67 -34.13 -6.12
CA THR A 103 -11.27 -35.47 -6.26
C THR A 103 -10.22 -36.58 -6.21
N GLN A 104 -9.04 -36.37 -6.78
CA GLN A 104 -7.97 -37.37 -6.86
C GLN A 104 -7.09 -37.44 -5.61
N LYS A 105 -6.82 -36.30 -4.94
CA LYS A 105 -5.94 -36.21 -3.76
C LYS A 105 -6.66 -36.18 -2.40
N LYS A 106 -7.93 -36.56 -2.34
CA LYS A 106 -8.72 -36.61 -1.09
C LYS A 106 -8.05 -37.35 0.09
N ALA A 107 -7.11 -38.25 -0.20
CA ALA A 107 -6.44 -39.08 0.83
C ALA A 107 -5.17 -38.41 1.40
N GLU A 108 -4.58 -37.38 0.77
CA GLU A 108 -3.27 -36.81 1.13
C GLU A 108 -3.35 -35.44 1.81
N ILE A 109 -4.49 -34.73 1.67
CA ILE A 109 -4.64 -33.38 2.20
C ILE A 109 -5.15 -33.45 3.63
N ARG A 110 -4.51 -32.72 4.56
CA ARG A 110 -4.96 -32.60 5.95
C ARG A 110 -6.45 -32.23 6.02
N THR A 111 -7.18 -32.94 6.90
CA THR A 111 -8.64 -32.82 7.07
C THR A 111 -9.13 -31.37 7.23
N GLU A 112 -8.38 -30.53 7.92
CA GLU A 112 -8.69 -29.10 8.13
C GLU A 112 -8.76 -28.29 6.83
N VAL A 113 -7.84 -28.53 5.88
CA VAL A 113 -7.81 -27.81 4.61
C VAL A 113 -8.96 -28.23 3.70
N LEU A 114 -9.33 -29.53 3.77
CA LEU A 114 -10.48 -30.06 3.05
C LEU A 114 -11.81 -29.57 3.62
N GLU A 115 -11.92 -29.44 4.94
CA GLU A 115 -13.11 -28.89 5.59
C GLU A 115 -13.32 -27.42 5.18
N ASP A 116 -12.30 -26.59 5.26
CA ASP A 116 -12.35 -25.18 4.84
C ASP A 116 -12.73 -25.02 3.35
N LEU A 117 -12.16 -25.88 2.49
CA LEU A 117 -12.47 -25.84 1.04
C LEU A 117 -13.86 -26.42 0.74
N ARG A 118 -14.31 -27.41 1.52
CA ARG A 118 -15.62 -28.02 1.39
C ARG A 118 -16.71 -27.07 1.86
N ASP A 119 -16.52 -26.40 3.00
CA ASP A 119 -17.44 -25.40 3.52
C ASP A 119 -17.58 -24.24 2.54
N TRP A 120 -16.47 -23.84 1.90
CA TRP A 120 -16.48 -22.84 0.82
C TRP A 120 -17.26 -23.30 -0.40
N HIS A 121 -17.17 -24.60 -0.76
CA HIS A 121 -17.86 -25.20 -1.92
C HIS A 121 -19.35 -25.47 -1.63
N GLU A 122 -19.69 -25.99 -0.44
CA GLU A 122 -21.07 -26.35 -0.07
C GLU A 122 -21.92 -25.10 0.25
N THR A 123 -21.33 -24.08 0.85
CA THR A 123 -22.03 -22.81 1.13
C THR A 123 -22.34 -22.02 -0.15
N TYR A 124 -21.74 -22.37 -1.29
CA TYR A 124 -21.76 -21.57 -2.52
C TYR A 124 -22.48 -22.25 -3.70
N VAL A 125 -23.24 -23.33 -3.50
CA VAL A 125 -24.13 -23.89 -4.52
C VAL A 125 -25.59 -23.57 -4.14
N PRO A 126 -26.12 -22.38 -4.43
CA PRO A 126 -27.56 -22.19 -4.48
C PRO A 126 -28.08 -22.80 -5.75
N ASP A 127 -29.04 -23.68 -5.61
CA ASP A 127 -29.92 -24.18 -6.66
C ASP A 127 -30.72 -23.02 -7.28
N HIS A 128 -30.10 -22.23 -8.15
CA HIS A 128 -30.81 -21.25 -8.98
C HIS A 128 -30.57 -21.60 -10.45
N LYS A 129 -31.56 -22.29 -11.00
CA LYS A 129 -31.84 -22.33 -12.44
C LYS A 129 -31.96 -20.90 -12.94
N PHE A 130 -30.89 -20.37 -13.52
CA PHE A 130 -30.98 -19.21 -14.40
C PHE A 130 -30.99 -19.66 -15.84
N GLY A 131 -31.97 -19.12 -16.54
CA GLY A 131 -32.40 -19.47 -17.87
C GLY A 131 -31.31 -19.52 -18.92
N SER A 132 -31.52 -20.43 -19.82
CA SER A 132 -30.86 -20.65 -21.08
C SER A 132 -30.63 -19.35 -21.87
N HIS A 133 -29.38 -18.97 -22.05
CA HIS A 133 -28.92 -18.22 -23.22
C HIS A 133 -27.62 -18.84 -23.72
N SER A 134 -27.81 -19.56 -24.84
CA SER A 134 -26.97 -19.90 -25.98
C SER A 134 -25.45 -19.75 -25.86
N GLU A 135 -24.80 -20.91 -25.79
CA GLU A 135 -23.86 -21.48 -26.76
C GLU A 135 -22.74 -20.58 -27.27
N GLU A 136 -21.54 -21.08 -26.96
CA GLU A 136 -20.17 -20.84 -27.42
C GLU A 136 -19.27 -20.10 -26.44
N GLU A 137 -19.16 -20.63 -25.22
CA GLU A 137 -17.95 -20.44 -24.41
C GLU A 137 -17.09 -21.69 -24.52
N HIS A 138 -16.04 -21.60 -25.33
CA HIS A 138 -15.00 -22.62 -25.40
C HIS A 138 -14.37 -22.83 -24.03
N ILE A 139 -14.66 -24.01 -23.51
CA ILE A 139 -14.03 -24.83 -22.48
C ILE A 139 -12.73 -24.21 -21.88
N ARG A 140 -12.90 -23.33 -20.94
CA ARG A 140 -11.93 -23.17 -19.84
C ARG A 140 -12.39 -24.09 -18.71
N PRO A 141 -11.49 -24.83 -18.03
CA PRO A 141 -11.91 -25.74 -16.95
C PRO A 141 -12.72 -24.93 -15.93
N ARG A 142 -13.93 -25.40 -15.63
CA ARG A 142 -14.79 -24.87 -14.54
C ARG A 142 -14.13 -25.22 -13.22
N GLY A 143 -13.12 -24.44 -12.83
CA GLY A 143 -12.51 -24.50 -11.52
C GLY A 143 -13.29 -23.59 -10.55
N ILE A 144 -13.14 -23.83 -9.29
CA ILE A 144 -13.61 -23.25 -8.03
C ILE A 144 -13.89 -21.70 -8.03
N PHE A 145 -13.68 -21.01 -9.14
CA PHE A 145 -13.83 -19.57 -9.28
C PHE A 145 -15.17 -19.21 -9.92
N ARG A 146 -16.01 -18.58 -9.13
CA ARG A 146 -17.10 -17.78 -9.69
C ARG A 146 -16.47 -16.55 -10.32
N HIS A 147 -16.75 -16.27 -11.58
CA HIS A 147 -16.44 -14.99 -12.19
C HIS A 147 -17.30 -13.89 -11.52
N ILE A 148 -16.87 -13.43 -10.37
CA ILE A 148 -17.48 -12.27 -9.73
C ILE A 148 -16.90 -11.04 -10.41
N HIS A 149 -17.77 -10.23 -10.98
CA HIS A 149 -17.42 -8.91 -11.45
C HIS A 149 -17.88 -7.91 -10.39
N ILE A 150 -17.01 -6.97 -10.05
CA ILE A 150 -17.40 -5.85 -9.20
C ILE A 150 -18.48 -5.07 -9.94
N ASN A 151 -19.62 -4.90 -9.30
CA ASN A 151 -20.73 -4.13 -9.84
C ASN A 151 -20.50 -2.65 -9.52
N HIS A 152 -20.22 -1.88 -10.57
CA HIS A 152 -19.98 -0.44 -10.48
C HIS A 152 -21.27 0.41 -10.43
N GLY A 153 -22.42 -0.23 -10.35
CA GLY A 153 -23.72 0.45 -10.44
C GLY A 153 -24.26 0.50 -11.88
N PRO A 154 -25.59 0.67 -12.04
CA PRO A 154 -26.27 0.48 -13.33
C PRO A 154 -25.78 1.43 -14.42
N GLU A 155 -25.44 2.66 -14.07
CA GLU A 155 -25.03 3.67 -15.05
C GLU A 155 -23.61 3.43 -15.59
N LEU A 156 -22.67 3.10 -14.70
CA LEU A 156 -21.30 2.74 -15.11
C LEU A 156 -21.28 1.41 -15.84
N GLU A 157 -22.02 0.40 -15.37
CA GLU A 157 -22.09 -0.91 -16.03
C GLU A 157 -22.62 -0.80 -17.46
N ARG A 158 -23.58 0.09 -17.71
CA ARG A 158 -24.08 0.37 -19.06
C ARG A 158 -22.96 0.86 -20.00
N SER A 159 -22.17 1.83 -19.54
CA SER A 159 -21.03 2.35 -20.32
C SER A 159 -19.94 1.30 -20.51
N ILE A 160 -19.60 0.56 -19.45
CA ILE A 160 -18.63 -0.53 -19.50
C ILE A 160 -19.05 -1.57 -20.53
N GLN A 161 -20.32 -2.00 -20.55
CA GLN A 161 -20.84 -2.98 -21.50
C GLN A 161 -20.84 -2.44 -22.92
N ALA A 162 -21.15 -1.17 -23.15
CA ALA A 162 -21.12 -0.55 -24.46
C ALA A 162 -19.70 -0.59 -25.07
N VAL A 163 -18.71 -0.14 -24.33
CA VAL A 163 -17.30 -0.14 -24.76
C VAL A 163 -16.76 -1.55 -24.89
N LYS A 164 -17.03 -2.44 -23.91
CA LYS A 164 -16.66 -3.86 -23.93
C LYS A 164 -17.16 -4.55 -25.20
N LYS A 165 -18.41 -4.31 -25.61
CA LYS A 165 -19.01 -4.93 -26.79
C LYS A 165 -18.23 -4.58 -28.06
N LEU A 166 -17.80 -3.34 -28.20
CA LEU A 166 -17.05 -2.90 -29.38
C LEU A 166 -15.61 -3.43 -29.38
N ILE A 167 -14.95 -3.52 -28.22
CA ILE A 167 -13.64 -4.14 -28.07
C ILE A 167 -13.70 -5.64 -28.41
N SER A 168 -14.77 -6.33 -28.01
CA SER A 168 -14.93 -7.78 -28.16
C SER A 168 -15.06 -8.23 -29.63
N VAL A 169 -15.25 -7.32 -30.59
CA VAL A 169 -15.22 -7.60 -32.01
C VAL A 169 -13.86 -8.11 -32.49
N ASN A 170 -12.78 -7.69 -31.78
CA ASN A 170 -11.42 -8.11 -32.08
C ASN A 170 -11.12 -9.47 -31.43
N GLU A 171 -11.17 -10.58 -32.19
CA GLU A 171 -10.92 -11.92 -31.66
C GLU A 171 -9.55 -12.09 -31.00
N GLN A 172 -8.50 -11.49 -31.55
CA GLN A 172 -7.14 -11.57 -31.02
C GLN A 172 -7.05 -10.99 -29.61
N ILE A 173 -7.81 -9.93 -29.32
CA ILE A 173 -7.85 -9.29 -28.01
C ILE A 173 -8.67 -10.11 -27.04
N ARG A 174 -9.81 -10.62 -27.47
CA ARG A 174 -10.72 -11.44 -26.66
C ARG A 174 -10.02 -12.66 -26.06
N HIS A 175 -9.03 -13.24 -26.75
CA HIS A 175 -8.27 -14.40 -26.26
C HIS A 175 -7.13 -14.03 -25.32
N LYS A 176 -6.53 -12.84 -25.45
CA LYS A 176 -5.34 -12.45 -24.70
C LYS A 176 -5.67 -11.56 -23.48
N TYR A 177 -6.69 -10.70 -23.58
CA TYR A 177 -6.99 -9.68 -22.59
C TYR A 177 -8.43 -9.76 -22.10
N SER A 178 -8.67 -9.36 -20.84
CA SER A 178 -10.03 -9.11 -20.35
C SER A 178 -10.60 -7.87 -21.04
N THR A 179 -11.58 -8.06 -21.92
CA THR A 179 -12.24 -6.95 -22.63
C THR A 179 -12.98 -6.02 -21.67
N ARG A 180 -13.42 -6.53 -20.49
CA ARG A 180 -14.02 -5.72 -19.43
C ARG A 180 -12.99 -4.80 -18.79
N PHE A 181 -11.83 -5.33 -18.46
CA PHE A 181 -10.73 -4.55 -17.90
C PHE A 181 -10.31 -3.42 -18.85
N LEU A 182 -10.14 -3.73 -20.14
CA LEU A 182 -9.81 -2.70 -21.14
C LEU A 182 -10.88 -1.62 -21.22
N ALA A 183 -12.17 -1.99 -21.17
CA ALA A 183 -13.28 -1.04 -21.18
C ALA A 183 -13.27 -0.12 -19.92
N ILE A 184 -13.04 -0.69 -18.74
CA ILE A 184 -12.94 0.07 -17.50
C ILE A 184 -11.78 1.04 -17.56
N LYS A 185 -10.59 0.59 -17.99
CA LYS A 185 -9.39 1.42 -18.09
C LYS A 185 -9.50 2.55 -19.12
N LEU A 186 -10.17 2.30 -20.24
CA LEU A 186 -10.49 3.36 -21.20
C LEU A 186 -11.43 4.43 -20.59
N LEU A 187 -12.40 4.03 -19.78
CA LEU A 187 -13.29 4.97 -19.09
C LEU A 187 -12.58 5.69 -17.93
N GLU A 188 -11.52 5.13 -17.37
CA GLU A 188 -10.61 5.76 -16.37
C GLU A 188 -9.54 6.67 -17.03
N ASP A 189 -9.59 6.90 -18.34
CA ASP A 189 -8.62 7.72 -19.11
C ASP A 189 -7.16 7.24 -19.00
N ASP A 190 -6.95 5.90 -18.94
CA ASP A 190 -5.63 5.29 -18.87
C ASP A 190 -4.92 5.41 -20.24
N LYS A 191 -3.88 6.26 -20.30
CA LYS A 191 -3.16 6.59 -21.53
C LYS A 191 -2.46 5.41 -22.18
N ASP A 192 -1.96 4.45 -21.40
CA ASP A 192 -1.29 3.27 -21.94
C ASP A 192 -2.27 2.37 -22.68
N ILE A 193 -3.49 2.23 -22.14
CA ILE A 193 -4.57 1.48 -22.78
C ILE A 193 -5.13 2.24 -23.97
N GLU A 194 -5.21 3.56 -23.92
CA GLU A 194 -5.61 4.39 -25.06
C GLU A 194 -4.67 4.18 -26.25
N LEU A 195 -3.36 4.31 -26.05
CA LEU A 195 -2.35 4.06 -27.06
C LEU A 195 -2.41 2.62 -27.60
N PHE A 196 -2.67 1.64 -26.74
CA PHE A 196 -2.84 0.26 -27.18
C PHE A 196 -4.07 0.11 -28.08
N VAL A 197 -5.20 0.72 -27.71
CA VAL A 197 -6.45 0.64 -28.48
C VAL A 197 -6.33 1.39 -29.82
N GLU A 198 -5.56 2.46 -29.91
CA GLU A 198 -5.28 3.15 -31.18
C GLU A 198 -4.64 2.24 -32.23
N THR A 199 -3.90 1.23 -31.82
CA THR A 199 -3.27 0.25 -32.73
C THR A 199 -4.27 -0.75 -33.35
N LEU A 200 -5.51 -0.78 -32.85
CA LEU A 200 -6.53 -1.74 -33.29
C LEU A 200 -7.22 -1.30 -34.58
N PRO A 201 -7.70 -2.26 -35.40
CA PRO A 201 -8.39 -1.95 -36.66
C PRO A 201 -9.61 -1.03 -36.49
N ASN A 202 -10.34 -1.15 -35.36
CA ASN A 202 -11.50 -0.35 -34.99
C ASN A 202 -11.22 0.64 -33.84
N GLY A 203 -9.94 0.96 -33.60
CA GLY A 203 -9.51 1.81 -32.49
C GLY A 203 -10.20 3.18 -32.46
N GLY A 204 -10.31 3.84 -33.62
CA GLY A 204 -11.01 5.13 -33.73
C GLY A 204 -12.48 5.09 -33.35
N GLU A 205 -13.20 3.99 -33.64
CA GLU A 205 -14.60 3.81 -33.25
C GLU A 205 -14.73 3.57 -31.74
N ILE A 206 -13.81 2.80 -31.17
CA ILE A 206 -13.77 2.53 -29.72
C ILE A 206 -13.54 3.83 -28.95
N LEU A 207 -12.57 4.64 -29.35
CA LEU A 207 -12.25 5.91 -28.69
C LEU A 207 -13.39 6.93 -28.84
N ALA A 208 -14.01 7.02 -30.01
CA ALA A 208 -15.18 7.89 -30.20
C ALA A 208 -16.37 7.47 -29.31
N LEU A 209 -16.58 6.16 -29.14
CA LEU A 209 -17.60 5.65 -28.22
C LEU A 209 -17.23 5.94 -26.75
N ARG A 210 -15.96 5.75 -26.36
CA ARG A 210 -15.44 6.09 -25.03
C ARG A 210 -15.75 7.52 -24.69
N ASP A 211 -15.39 8.48 -25.56
CA ASP A 211 -15.61 9.91 -25.34
C ASP A 211 -17.09 10.25 -25.14
N LYS A 212 -17.95 9.61 -25.93
CA LYS A 212 -19.41 9.75 -25.77
C LYS A 212 -19.90 9.21 -24.42
N GLU A 213 -19.41 8.06 -23.99
CA GLU A 213 -19.82 7.46 -22.73
C GLU A 213 -19.23 8.21 -21.51
N VAL A 214 -18.03 8.72 -21.58
CA VAL A 214 -17.44 9.60 -20.56
C VAL A 214 -18.30 10.87 -20.39
N GLN A 215 -18.67 11.53 -21.49
CA GLN A 215 -19.54 12.69 -21.44
C GLN A 215 -20.93 12.34 -20.87
N ARG A 216 -21.45 11.15 -21.18
CA ARG A 216 -22.72 10.65 -20.62
C ARG A 216 -22.63 10.46 -19.10
N ILE A 217 -21.54 9.83 -18.62
CA ILE A 217 -21.29 9.61 -17.19
C ILE A 217 -21.26 10.97 -16.46
N TYR A 218 -20.49 11.93 -17.00
CA TYR A 218 -20.41 13.26 -16.44
C TYR A 218 -21.77 13.96 -16.33
N ASN A 219 -22.58 13.85 -17.38
CA ASN A 219 -23.92 14.49 -17.40
C ASN A 219 -24.92 13.83 -16.43
N VAL A 220 -24.79 12.52 -16.18
CA VAL A 220 -25.73 11.76 -15.31
C VAL A 220 -25.29 11.80 -13.85
N MET A 221 -23.98 11.65 -13.59
CA MET A 221 -23.45 11.52 -12.22
C MET A 221 -22.89 12.84 -11.70
N ASN A 222 -22.65 13.83 -12.57
CA ASN A 222 -22.00 15.11 -12.26
C ASN A 222 -20.61 14.94 -11.64
N GLU A 223 -19.93 13.85 -12.02
CA GLU A 223 -18.60 13.45 -11.59
C GLU A 223 -17.81 12.96 -12.79
N ASP A 224 -16.47 13.04 -12.69
CA ASP A 224 -15.59 12.51 -13.72
C ASP A 224 -15.65 10.96 -13.73
N SER A 225 -15.51 10.35 -14.91
CA SER A 225 -15.64 8.90 -15.06
C SER A 225 -14.60 8.11 -14.27
N GLU A 226 -13.36 8.62 -14.17
CA GLU A 226 -12.29 8.06 -13.35
C GLU A 226 -12.69 8.06 -11.86
N GLN A 227 -13.18 9.19 -11.38
CA GLN A 227 -13.64 9.35 -10.00
C GLN A 227 -14.82 8.42 -9.70
N ALA A 228 -15.84 8.40 -10.56
CA ALA A 228 -17.04 7.58 -10.39
C ALA A 228 -16.70 6.07 -10.32
N ILE A 229 -15.78 5.58 -11.17
CA ILE A 229 -15.34 4.19 -11.15
C ILE A 229 -14.53 3.89 -9.87
N THR A 230 -13.68 4.80 -9.45
CA THR A 230 -12.88 4.68 -8.24
C THR A 230 -13.79 4.62 -7.01
N ASP A 231 -14.75 5.52 -6.91
CA ASP A 231 -15.70 5.58 -5.79
C ASP A 231 -16.60 4.34 -5.76
N ALA A 232 -16.99 3.79 -6.91
CA ALA A 232 -17.73 2.52 -6.97
C ALA A 232 -16.89 1.34 -6.44
N LYS A 233 -15.60 1.27 -6.76
CA LYS A 233 -14.69 0.24 -6.23
C LYS A 233 -14.52 0.35 -4.72
N TYR A 234 -14.28 1.56 -4.20
CA TYR A 234 -14.20 1.79 -2.76
C TYR A 234 -15.53 1.50 -2.06
N GLY A 235 -16.66 1.88 -2.67
CA GLY A 235 -17.98 1.56 -2.16
C GLY A 235 -18.23 0.06 -2.00
N PHE A 236 -17.80 -0.75 -2.99
CA PHE A 236 -17.84 -2.21 -2.90
C PHE A 236 -16.95 -2.75 -1.78
N ILE A 237 -15.71 -2.28 -1.68
CA ILE A 237 -14.75 -2.72 -0.65
C ILE A 237 -15.27 -2.37 0.75
N THR A 238 -15.68 -1.13 0.97
CA THR A 238 -16.21 -0.65 2.26
C THR A 238 -17.49 -1.39 2.63
N GLY A 239 -18.37 -1.67 1.65
CA GLY A 239 -19.56 -2.49 1.86
C GLY A 239 -19.21 -3.91 2.30
N ALA A 240 -18.28 -4.58 1.63
CA ALA A 240 -17.83 -5.92 1.98
C ALA A 240 -17.15 -5.96 3.35
N LEU A 241 -16.30 -4.99 3.68
CA LEU A 241 -15.65 -4.89 4.99
C LEU A 241 -16.67 -4.61 6.09
N LYS A 242 -17.67 -3.77 5.85
CA LYS A 242 -18.72 -3.50 6.85
C LYS A 242 -19.50 -4.76 7.23
N GLU A 243 -19.61 -5.73 6.32
CA GLU A 243 -20.29 -6.99 6.57
C GLU A 243 -19.41 -8.06 7.21
N THR A 244 -18.08 -7.96 7.05
CA THR A 244 -17.16 -9.04 7.41
C THR A 244 -16.15 -8.63 8.49
N PHE A 245 -15.95 -7.34 8.70
CA PHE A 245 -15.01 -6.80 9.66
C PHE A 245 -15.74 -6.23 10.87
N THR A 246 -15.39 -6.71 12.05
CA THR A 246 -15.91 -6.19 13.32
C THR A 246 -14.78 -5.46 14.02
N ASP A 247 -14.88 -4.14 14.05
CA ASP A 247 -13.94 -3.29 14.77
C ASP A 247 -14.36 -3.17 16.23
N ASN A 248 -13.52 -3.70 17.12
CA ASN A 248 -13.72 -3.56 18.57
C ASN A 248 -13.17 -2.23 19.13
N HIS A 249 -12.62 -1.38 18.26
CA HIS A 249 -11.99 -0.12 18.63
C HIS A 249 -12.91 1.11 18.61
N MET A 250 -14.22 0.95 18.55
CA MET A 250 -15.16 2.10 18.51
C MET A 250 -14.91 3.15 19.61
N GLU A 251 -14.41 2.77 20.79
CA GLU A 251 -14.06 3.74 21.86
C GLU A 251 -12.72 4.46 21.60
N LYS A 252 -11.72 3.78 21.03
CA LYS A 252 -10.43 4.41 20.68
C LYS A 252 -10.53 5.36 19.49
N GLU A 253 -11.36 5.04 18.50
CA GLU A 253 -11.60 5.88 17.34
C GLU A 253 -12.19 7.25 17.70
N GLN A 254 -13.11 7.30 18.66
CA GLN A 254 -13.67 8.58 19.11
C GLN A 254 -12.60 9.48 19.73
N THR A 255 -11.71 8.93 20.55
CA THR A 255 -10.62 9.69 21.17
C THR A 255 -9.62 10.17 20.10
N THR A 256 -9.28 9.30 19.14
CA THR A 256 -8.39 9.65 18.03
C THR A 256 -9.00 10.72 17.13
N ARG A 257 -10.30 10.65 16.83
CA ARG A 257 -11.02 11.68 16.04
C ARG A 257 -11.03 13.04 16.72
N VAL A 258 -11.20 13.09 18.05
CA VAL A 258 -11.13 14.36 18.82
C VAL A 258 -9.71 14.93 18.76
N ILE A 259 -8.70 14.12 19.00
CA ILE A 259 -7.30 14.52 18.88
C ILE A 259 -7.00 15.00 17.46
N ASP A 260 -7.43 14.23 16.44
CA ASP A 260 -7.25 14.59 15.04
C ASP A 260 -7.90 15.93 14.70
N SER A 261 -9.14 16.16 15.15
CA SER A 261 -9.84 17.41 14.87
C SER A 261 -9.14 18.64 15.45
N ILE A 262 -8.44 18.47 16.59
CA ILE A 262 -7.67 19.53 17.23
C ILE A 262 -6.32 19.73 16.54
N VAL A 263 -5.62 18.62 16.30
CA VAL A 263 -4.26 18.61 15.75
C VAL A 263 -4.25 19.03 14.27
N THR A 264 -5.24 18.63 13.49
CA THR A 264 -5.37 18.99 12.07
C THR A 264 -6.21 20.26 11.83
N HIS A 265 -6.57 20.98 12.90
CA HIS A 265 -7.37 22.20 12.78
C HIS A 265 -6.66 23.25 11.92
N ARG A 266 -7.39 23.88 11.01
CA ARG A 266 -6.88 24.80 9.99
C ARG A 266 -6.02 25.96 10.53
N ILE A 267 -6.27 26.41 11.77
CA ILE A 267 -5.56 27.51 12.41
C ILE A 267 -4.70 26.99 13.56
N TRP A 268 -5.26 26.15 14.45
CA TRP A 268 -4.57 25.63 15.62
C TRP A 268 -3.53 24.53 15.30
N GLY A 269 -3.64 23.89 14.16
CA GLY A 269 -2.66 22.89 13.73
C GLY A 269 -1.24 23.45 13.60
N TYR A 270 -1.06 24.69 13.12
CA TYR A 270 0.27 25.31 13.01
C TYR A 270 0.93 25.57 14.38
N PRO A 271 0.29 26.25 15.35
CA PRO A 271 0.88 26.41 16.68
C PRO A 271 1.21 25.10 17.38
N ILE A 272 0.32 24.10 17.27
CA ILE A 272 0.55 22.78 17.84
C ILE A 272 1.76 22.11 17.19
N PHE A 273 1.87 22.20 15.87
CA PHE A 273 3.01 21.67 15.13
C PHE A 273 4.34 22.30 15.57
N PHE A 274 4.41 23.63 15.66
CA PHE A 274 5.61 24.33 16.15
C PHE A 274 5.92 24.01 17.62
N LEU A 275 4.90 23.79 18.43
CA LEU A 275 5.08 23.35 19.83
C LEU A 275 5.72 21.97 19.90
N PHE A 276 5.25 21.00 19.08
CA PHE A 276 5.85 19.68 19.02
C PHE A 276 7.30 19.71 18.52
N LEU A 277 7.59 20.52 17.50
CA LEU A 277 8.97 20.73 17.04
C LEU A 277 9.84 21.32 18.15
N TYR A 278 9.34 22.33 18.84
CA TYR A 278 10.06 22.95 19.95
C TYR A 278 10.37 21.93 21.07
N ILE A 279 9.38 21.14 21.48
CA ILE A 279 9.57 20.07 22.49
C ILE A 279 10.60 19.05 22.00
N MET A 280 10.53 18.65 20.74
CA MET A 280 11.48 17.68 20.15
C MET A 280 12.91 18.22 20.17
N PHE A 281 13.15 19.46 19.71
CA PHE A 281 14.48 20.05 19.67
C PHE A 281 15.00 20.36 21.08
N GLU A 282 14.22 21.02 21.92
CA GLU A 282 14.60 21.33 23.30
C GLU A 282 14.88 20.04 24.09
N GLY A 283 14.00 19.03 23.95
CA GLY A 283 14.20 17.73 24.57
C GLY A 283 15.48 17.03 24.08
N THR A 284 15.78 17.11 22.79
CA THR A 284 17.00 16.52 22.22
C THR A 284 18.27 17.18 22.81
N PHE A 285 18.33 18.51 22.84
CA PHE A 285 19.51 19.21 23.33
C PHE A 285 19.64 19.09 24.84
N VAL A 286 18.58 19.32 25.61
CA VAL A 286 18.62 19.26 27.07
C VAL A 286 18.92 17.85 27.59
N LEU A 287 18.26 16.82 27.04
CA LEU A 287 18.51 15.44 27.48
C LEU A 287 19.84 14.92 26.95
N GLY A 288 20.29 15.37 25.76
CA GLY A 288 21.54 14.97 25.15
C GLY A 288 22.78 15.55 25.80
N ASP A 289 22.68 16.74 26.41
CA ASP A 289 23.79 17.39 27.06
C ASP A 289 24.38 16.56 28.22
N TYR A 290 23.55 15.87 28.99
CA TYR A 290 24.02 15.07 30.11
C TYR A 290 24.96 13.91 29.67
N PRO A 291 24.55 13.02 28.79
CA PRO A 291 25.44 11.95 28.32
C PRO A 291 26.59 12.47 27.45
N MET A 292 26.42 13.60 26.74
CA MET A 292 27.45 14.23 25.93
C MET A 292 28.60 14.71 26.84
N GLN A 293 28.33 15.45 27.93
CA GLN A 293 29.33 15.88 28.90
C GLN A 293 30.04 14.69 29.56
N GLY A 294 29.29 13.59 29.83
CA GLY A 294 29.90 12.37 30.38
C GLY A 294 30.89 11.74 29.44
N ILE A 295 30.58 11.68 28.15
CA ILE A 295 31.49 11.12 27.10
C ILE A 295 32.67 12.07 26.89
N GLU A 296 32.44 13.38 26.84
CA GLU A 296 33.49 14.37 26.69
C GLU A 296 34.51 14.26 27.85
N TRP A 297 34.03 14.18 29.11
CA TRP A 297 34.90 13.94 30.27
C TRP A 297 35.70 12.64 30.13
N LEU A 298 35.11 11.53 29.65
CA LEU A 298 35.81 10.27 29.44
C LEU A 298 36.92 10.41 28.38
N VAL A 299 36.62 11.06 27.25
CA VAL A 299 37.57 11.30 26.15
C VAL A 299 38.73 12.16 26.65
N ASP A 300 38.44 13.21 27.44
CA ASP A 300 39.45 14.08 28.03
C ASP A 300 40.34 13.34 29.04
N GLN A 301 39.77 12.47 29.89
CA GLN A 301 40.55 11.64 30.83
C GLN A 301 41.48 10.67 30.06
N LEU A 302 40.97 10.07 28.98
CA LEU A 302 41.77 9.18 28.15
C LEU A 302 42.95 9.92 27.46
N GLY A 303 42.66 11.13 26.95
CA GLY A 303 43.66 12.03 26.38
C GLY A 303 44.74 12.45 27.40
N ASN A 304 44.31 12.81 28.60
CA ASN A 304 45.22 13.22 29.69
C ASN A 304 46.07 12.05 30.19
N LEU A 305 45.51 10.83 30.25
CA LEU A 305 46.25 9.64 30.67
C LEU A 305 47.41 9.35 29.70
N ILE A 306 47.20 9.50 28.40
CA ILE A 306 48.23 9.32 27.39
C ILE A 306 49.22 10.48 27.40
N ARG A 307 48.75 11.74 27.54
CA ARG A 307 49.66 12.90 27.66
C ARG A 307 50.63 12.79 28.78
N ASN A 308 50.20 12.26 29.95
CA ASN A 308 51.02 12.16 31.14
C ASN A 308 51.99 10.97 31.13
N ASN A 309 51.70 9.90 30.39
CA ASN A 309 52.50 8.66 30.36
C ASN A 309 53.41 8.53 29.14
N MET A 310 53.26 9.38 28.11
CA MET A 310 54.02 9.31 26.88
C MET A 310 55.02 10.47 26.77
N ALA A 311 56.24 10.18 26.30
CA ALA A 311 57.24 11.21 26.02
C ALA A 311 56.78 12.12 24.87
N GLU A 312 57.19 13.38 24.88
CA GLU A 312 56.84 14.33 23.83
C GLU A 312 57.41 13.93 22.48
N GLY A 313 56.55 13.92 21.45
CA GLY A 313 56.94 13.54 20.11
C GLY A 313 55.74 13.41 19.16
N PRO A 314 55.96 13.37 17.85
CA PRO A 314 54.90 13.35 16.82
C PRO A 314 53.96 12.16 16.96
N LEU A 315 54.34 11.08 17.58
CA LEU A 315 53.50 9.92 17.84
C LEU A 315 52.44 10.20 18.93
N LYS A 316 52.78 11.00 19.95
CA LYS A 316 51.90 11.46 21.00
C LYS A 316 50.82 12.38 20.42
N ASP A 317 51.22 13.35 19.60
CA ASP A 317 50.31 14.30 18.96
C ASP A 317 49.35 13.57 18.00
N MET A 318 49.83 12.62 17.23
CA MET A 318 49.00 11.79 16.38
C MET A 318 47.96 10.96 17.15
N LEU A 319 48.34 10.37 18.30
CA LEU A 319 47.44 9.57 19.12
C LEU A 319 46.38 10.47 19.85
N VAL A 320 46.84 11.56 20.48
CA VAL A 320 45.96 12.38 21.30
C VAL A 320 45.08 13.30 20.44
N ASP A 321 45.68 14.07 19.57
CA ASP A 321 44.96 15.08 18.81
C ASP A 321 44.35 14.48 17.53
N GLY A 322 44.99 13.49 16.93
CA GLY A 322 44.50 12.82 15.74
C GLY A 322 43.42 11.77 16.08
N ILE A 323 43.78 10.73 16.83
CA ILE A 323 42.86 9.60 17.06
C ILE A 323 41.84 9.92 18.15
N ILE A 324 42.30 10.32 19.36
CA ILE A 324 41.38 10.53 20.48
C ILE A 324 40.52 11.78 20.24
N GLY A 325 41.11 12.87 19.79
CA GLY A 325 40.40 14.09 19.46
C GLY A 325 39.43 13.91 18.28
N GLY A 326 39.87 13.26 17.23
CA GLY A 326 39.03 13.01 16.05
C GLY A 326 37.89 12.02 16.30
N VAL A 327 38.18 10.85 16.84
CA VAL A 327 37.18 9.81 17.15
C VAL A 327 36.30 10.27 18.32
N GLY A 328 36.88 10.88 19.37
CA GLY A 328 36.18 11.42 20.50
C GLY A 328 35.14 12.48 20.09
N GLY A 329 35.56 13.42 19.24
CA GLY A 329 34.65 14.46 18.71
C GLY A 329 33.42 13.89 18.00
N VAL A 330 33.55 12.76 17.30
CA VAL A 330 32.41 12.10 16.68
C VAL A 330 31.52 11.38 17.70
N ILE A 331 32.12 10.67 18.65
CA ILE A 331 31.39 9.88 19.67
C ILE A 331 30.62 10.79 20.63
N VAL A 332 31.12 11.98 20.92
CA VAL A 332 30.46 12.98 21.78
C VAL A 332 29.06 13.36 21.23
N PHE A 333 28.87 13.43 19.92
CA PHE A 333 27.58 13.75 19.32
C PHE A 333 26.60 12.57 19.21
N LEU A 334 27.07 11.33 19.45
CA LEU A 334 26.25 10.13 19.30
C LEU A 334 24.97 10.14 20.16
N PRO A 335 25.00 10.55 21.45
CA PRO A 335 23.80 10.61 22.27
C PRO A 335 22.71 11.56 21.72
N ASN A 336 23.12 12.73 21.24
CA ASN A 336 22.17 13.68 20.66
C ASN A 336 21.47 13.10 19.42
N ILE A 337 22.21 12.41 18.59
CA ILE A 337 21.66 11.73 17.40
C ILE A 337 20.67 10.66 17.83
N LEU A 338 21.00 9.82 18.82
CA LEU A 338 20.12 8.75 19.30
C LEU A 338 18.82 9.30 19.89
N ILE A 339 18.90 10.37 20.70
CA ILE A 339 17.73 11.01 21.29
C ILE A 339 16.86 11.66 20.22
N LEU A 340 17.46 12.32 19.25
CA LEU A 340 16.73 12.88 18.11
C LEU A 340 15.98 11.80 17.35
N TYR A 341 16.65 10.68 17.04
CA TYR A 341 16.02 9.55 16.37
C TYR A 341 14.87 8.96 17.21
N PHE A 342 15.04 8.88 18.51
CA PHE A 342 13.98 8.42 19.41
C PHE A 342 12.73 9.31 19.28
N PHE A 343 12.89 10.64 19.32
CA PHE A 343 11.75 11.56 19.16
C PHE A 343 11.12 11.48 17.76
N ILE A 344 11.93 11.35 16.71
CA ILE A 344 11.42 11.16 15.34
C ILE A 344 10.60 9.87 15.24
N SER A 345 11.10 8.74 15.81
CA SER A 345 10.39 7.46 15.82
C SER A 345 9.05 7.57 16.57
N VAL A 346 9.03 8.22 17.73
CA VAL A 346 7.78 8.46 18.48
C VAL A 346 6.78 9.29 17.68
N MET A 347 7.23 10.31 16.95
CA MET A 347 6.36 11.11 16.08
C MET A 347 5.84 10.31 14.88
N GLU A 348 6.64 9.40 14.32
CA GLU A 348 6.28 8.53 13.23
C GLU A 348 5.27 7.46 13.69
N ASP A 349 5.58 6.73 14.77
CA ASP A 349 4.75 5.66 15.32
C ASP A 349 3.39 6.19 15.85
N SER A 350 3.35 7.43 16.34
CA SER A 350 2.10 8.09 16.73
C SER A 350 1.22 8.51 15.53
N GLY A 351 1.74 8.41 14.31
CA GLY A 351 1.09 8.88 13.08
C GLY A 351 1.02 10.41 12.97
N TYR A 352 1.71 11.15 13.87
CA TYR A 352 1.71 12.61 13.85
C TYR A 352 2.38 13.18 12.59
N MET A 353 3.40 12.51 12.05
CA MET A 353 4.10 12.95 10.83
C MET A 353 3.17 13.04 9.62
N ALA A 354 2.25 12.10 9.46
CA ALA A 354 1.26 12.12 8.38
C ALA A 354 0.29 13.32 8.53
N ARG A 355 -0.14 13.61 9.77
CA ARG A 355 -1.02 14.76 10.09
C ARG A 355 -0.31 16.09 9.85
N ALA A 356 0.96 16.20 10.25
CA ALA A 356 1.79 17.37 10.01
C ALA A 356 1.99 17.62 8.50
N ALA A 357 2.24 16.57 7.73
CA ALA A 357 2.35 16.65 6.27
C ALA A 357 1.05 17.18 5.64
N PHE A 358 -0.12 16.72 6.10
CA PHE A 358 -1.42 17.20 5.63
C PHE A 358 -1.62 18.70 5.91
N ILE A 359 -1.27 19.18 7.11
CA ILE A 359 -1.39 20.61 7.45
C ILE A 359 -0.49 21.47 6.55
N MET A 360 0.73 20.99 6.31
CA MET A 360 1.75 21.72 5.56
C MET A 360 1.62 21.59 4.05
N ASP A 361 0.81 20.66 3.55
CA ASP A 361 0.62 20.40 2.13
C ASP A 361 0.25 21.66 1.34
N LYS A 362 -0.64 22.49 1.89
CA LYS A 362 -1.04 23.75 1.27
C LYS A 362 0.12 24.76 1.12
N ILE A 363 1.06 24.75 2.07
CA ILE A 363 2.25 25.64 2.00
C ILE A 363 3.23 25.06 1.00
N MET A 364 3.47 23.76 1.02
CA MET A 364 4.34 23.05 0.09
C MET A 364 3.89 23.23 -1.36
N HIS A 365 2.60 23.13 -1.65
CA HIS A 365 2.03 23.37 -2.96
C HIS A 365 2.25 24.80 -3.46
N ARG A 366 2.17 25.81 -2.58
CA ARG A 366 2.51 27.19 -2.93
C ARG A 366 3.99 27.40 -3.29
N MET A 367 4.86 26.57 -2.71
CA MET A 367 6.30 26.56 -2.99
C MET A 367 6.63 25.67 -4.22
N GLY A 368 5.64 25.03 -4.84
CA GLY A 368 5.84 24.13 -5.98
C GLY A 368 6.37 22.74 -5.59
N LEU A 369 6.19 22.34 -4.32
CA LEU A 369 6.58 21.05 -3.77
C LEU A 369 5.35 20.22 -3.41
N HIS A 370 5.45 18.91 -3.45
CA HIS A 370 4.41 18.01 -2.96
C HIS A 370 4.42 17.97 -1.42
N GLY A 371 3.26 17.80 -0.78
CA GLY A 371 3.16 17.74 0.68
C GLY A 371 4.05 16.68 1.33
N LYS A 372 4.28 15.54 0.68
CA LYS A 372 5.22 14.50 1.13
C LYS A 372 6.68 15.01 1.25
N SER A 373 7.06 16.09 0.56
CA SER A 373 8.40 16.70 0.66
C SER A 373 8.66 17.34 2.02
N PHE A 374 7.61 17.65 2.76
CA PHE A 374 7.70 18.29 4.06
C PHE A 374 8.38 17.41 5.12
N ILE A 375 8.10 16.10 5.11
CA ILE A 375 8.71 15.16 6.07
C ILE A 375 10.24 15.12 5.95
N PRO A 376 10.85 14.90 4.77
CA PRO A 376 12.29 15.01 4.60
C PRO A 376 12.87 16.37 5.00
N LEU A 377 12.18 17.46 4.70
CA LEU A 377 12.66 18.79 5.06
C LEU A 377 12.75 18.99 6.58
N ILE A 378 11.74 18.56 7.35
CA ILE A 378 11.81 18.62 8.83
C ILE A 378 12.95 17.75 9.36
N MET A 379 13.09 16.51 8.84
CA MET A 379 14.19 15.64 9.24
C MET A 379 15.56 16.27 8.96
N GLY A 380 15.67 17.10 7.90
CA GLY A 380 16.86 17.84 7.53
C GLY A 380 17.35 18.85 8.57
N PHE A 381 16.46 19.44 9.35
CA PHE A 381 16.86 20.29 10.50
C PHE A 381 17.62 19.52 11.59
N GLY A 382 17.42 18.22 11.69
CA GLY A 382 18.13 17.38 12.66
C GLY A 382 19.30 16.63 12.06
N CYS A 383 19.09 15.92 10.96
CA CYS A 383 20.12 15.14 10.29
C CYS A 383 19.82 14.96 8.81
N ASN A 384 20.74 15.42 7.95
CA ASN A 384 20.61 15.35 6.50
C ASN A 384 20.61 13.94 5.93
N VAL A 385 21.25 12.96 6.59
CA VAL A 385 21.37 11.59 6.09
C VAL A 385 20.00 10.91 6.00
N PRO A 386 19.20 10.80 7.10
CA PRO A 386 17.86 10.24 7.01
C PRO A 386 16.91 11.10 6.17
N ALA A 387 17.07 12.41 6.16
CA ALA A 387 16.28 13.32 5.36
C ALA A 387 16.42 13.05 3.85
N ILE A 388 17.65 12.87 3.37
CA ILE A 388 17.93 12.51 1.97
C ILE A 388 17.41 11.10 1.68
N MET A 389 17.52 10.15 2.61
CA MET A 389 16.97 8.80 2.43
C MET A 389 15.43 8.82 2.37
N ALA A 390 14.77 9.57 3.24
CA ALA A 390 13.33 9.72 3.25
C ALA A 390 12.79 10.40 1.99
N SER A 391 13.57 11.29 1.37
CA SER A 391 13.16 11.94 0.12
C SER A 391 12.98 10.96 -1.06
N ARG A 392 13.49 9.73 -0.97
CA ARG A 392 13.27 8.67 -1.98
C ARG A 392 11.81 8.24 -2.08
N THR A 393 11.01 8.45 -1.03
CA THR A 393 9.57 8.14 -1.04
C THR A 393 8.73 9.11 -1.87
N ILE A 394 9.33 10.23 -2.30
CA ILE A 394 8.66 11.22 -3.16
C ILE A 394 8.61 10.70 -4.59
N GLU A 395 7.41 10.54 -5.12
CA GLU A 395 7.15 9.95 -6.44
C GLU A 395 7.63 10.87 -7.58
N ASP A 396 7.30 12.18 -7.48
CA ASP A 396 7.71 13.13 -8.48
C ASP A 396 9.22 13.38 -8.44
N ARG A 397 9.89 13.07 -9.56
CA ARG A 397 11.34 13.20 -9.72
C ARG A 397 11.84 14.62 -9.47
N LYS A 398 11.06 15.62 -9.89
CA LYS A 398 11.43 17.04 -9.78
C LYS A 398 11.37 17.50 -8.31
N CYS A 399 10.26 17.22 -7.63
CA CYS A 399 10.11 17.50 -6.20
C CYS A 399 11.15 16.76 -5.35
N ARG A 400 11.43 15.51 -5.69
CA ARG A 400 12.46 14.70 -5.01
C ARG A 400 13.84 15.32 -5.11
N LEU A 401 14.26 15.74 -6.32
CA LEU A 401 15.57 16.38 -6.53
C LEU A 401 15.68 17.71 -5.79
N ILE A 402 14.64 18.54 -5.83
CA ILE A 402 14.62 19.80 -5.11
C ILE A 402 14.73 19.57 -3.60
N THR A 403 13.95 18.62 -3.06
CA THR A 403 13.99 18.28 -1.63
C THR A 403 15.38 17.80 -1.20
N MET A 404 16.03 16.92 -2.02
CA MET A 404 17.41 16.46 -1.75
C MET A 404 18.44 17.58 -1.78
N LEU A 405 18.28 18.57 -2.65
CA LEU A 405 19.20 19.70 -2.79
C LEU A 405 19.02 20.74 -1.68
N VAL A 406 17.79 20.90 -1.19
CA VAL A 406 17.49 21.89 -0.13
C VAL A 406 17.89 21.37 1.26
N ASN A 407 17.78 20.07 1.53
CA ASN A 407 18.11 19.48 2.82
C ASN A 407 19.50 19.84 3.37
N PRO A 408 20.60 19.76 2.61
CA PRO A 408 21.92 20.16 3.12
C PRO A 408 22.07 21.67 3.39
N LEU A 409 21.11 22.49 2.99
CA LEU A 409 21.13 23.94 3.19
C LEU A 409 20.31 24.39 4.41
N MET A 410 19.61 23.44 5.06
CA MET A 410 18.86 23.64 6.29
C MET A 410 19.71 23.32 7.52
#